data_989f8ebf17939278345991b5ab534c58
#
_entry.id   989f8ebf17939278345991b5ab534c58
#
_cell.length_a   1.000
_cell.length_b   1.000
_cell.length_c   1.000
_cell.angle_alpha   90.00
_cell.angle_beta   90.00
_cell.angle_gamma   90.00
#
_symmetry.space_group_name_H-M   'P 1'
#
loop_
_entity.id
_entity.type
_entity.pdbx_description
1 polymer ?
#
loop_
_entity_poly.entity_id
_entity_poly.type
_entity_poly.pdbx_seq_one_letter_code
_entity_poly.pdbx_strand_id
1 'polypeptide(L)'
;MTGATGAGLGIRLLEALGELGVETHLILSDWARATIKIETDTSIEDVRALASHVHGVRDLAAGISSGSFRTDGMVVCPCSMKTLSAIRTGYSDNLITRAAEVTLKERRKLVLVPREAPLSEIHLENMLYLARVGAVIFPPTVAYYSRPASVEDVTDQVVGRVIDQLGIEHPMTSRWKEPRPAVEDSDDQRLLEVDGWTAQPEPRRVG
;
A
#
# COMPACT_ATOMS: atom_id res chain seq x y z
N MET A 1 0.79 -2.68 10.23
CA MET A 1 2.10 -2.02 9.96
C MET A 1 3.22 -2.85 10.54
N THR A 2 4.38 -2.90 9.89
CA THR A 2 5.55 -3.67 10.34
C THR A 2 6.81 -2.79 10.39
N GLY A 3 7.95 -3.34 10.85
CA GLY A 3 9.15 -2.57 11.16
C GLY A 3 10.09 -2.31 9.97
N ALA A 4 9.57 -2.10 8.77
CA ALA A 4 10.34 -1.51 7.69
C ALA A 4 10.26 0.01 7.78
N THR A 5 11.24 0.74 7.23
CA THR A 5 11.15 2.20 7.10
C THR A 5 10.00 2.60 6.17
N GLY A 6 9.45 3.79 6.35
CA GLY A 6 8.25 4.28 5.68
C GLY A 6 7.02 4.23 6.58
N ALA A 7 7.19 4.42 7.90
CA ALA A 7 6.09 4.52 8.86
C ALA A 7 5.07 5.58 8.44
N GLY A 8 5.53 6.71 7.88
CA GLY A 8 4.68 7.77 7.35
C GLY A 8 3.70 7.29 6.27
N LEU A 9 4.09 6.33 5.42
CA LEU A 9 3.18 5.73 4.43
C LEU A 9 1.99 5.02 5.10
N GLY A 10 2.27 4.26 6.17
CA GLY A 10 1.23 3.54 6.90
C GLY A 10 0.31 4.47 7.68
N ILE A 11 0.84 5.56 8.24
CA ILE A 11 0.05 6.59 8.94
C ILE A 11 -0.85 7.30 7.93
N ARG A 12 -0.29 7.81 6.83
CA ARG A 12 -1.05 8.50 5.78
C ARG A 12 -2.13 7.62 5.15
N LEU A 13 -1.86 6.31 5.01
CA LEU A 13 -2.87 5.35 4.55
C LEU A 13 -4.05 5.26 5.52
N LEU A 14 -3.81 5.23 6.84
CA LEU A 14 -4.89 5.22 7.84
C LEU A 14 -5.71 6.51 7.79
N GLU A 15 -5.05 7.65 7.71
CA GLU A 15 -5.71 8.96 7.55
C GLU A 15 -6.62 8.97 6.32
N ALA A 16 -6.07 8.60 5.17
CA ALA A 16 -6.81 8.59 3.91
C ALA A 16 -8.02 7.64 3.94
N LEU A 17 -7.87 6.45 4.50
CA LEU A 17 -8.99 5.51 4.65
C LEU A 17 -10.06 6.06 5.60
N GLY A 18 -9.66 6.74 6.68
CA GLY A 18 -10.59 7.43 7.59
C GLY A 18 -11.34 8.57 6.90
N GLU A 19 -10.65 9.42 6.11
CA GLU A 19 -11.24 10.50 5.30
C GLU A 19 -12.27 9.94 4.29
N LEU A 20 -12.04 8.73 3.78
CA LEU A 20 -12.95 8.03 2.85
C LEU A 20 -14.07 7.26 3.56
N GLY A 21 -14.16 7.32 4.90
CA GLY A 21 -15.18 6.62 5.68
C GLY A 21 -15.04 5.10 5.73
N VAL A 22 -13.84 4.58 5.48
CA VAL A 22 -13.55 3.15 5.50
C VAL A 22 -13.31 2.68 6.93
N GLU A 23 -14.02 1.63 7.35
CA GLU A 23 -13.76 0.97 8.63
C GLU A 23 -12.41 0.23 8.59
N THR A 24 -11.55 0.53 9.55
CA THR A 24 -10.17 0.02 9.58
C THR A 24 -9.86 -0.78 10.83
N HIS A 25 -9.13 -1.90 10.66
CA HIS A 25 -8.59 -2.74 11.73
C HIS A 25 -7.06 -2.63 11.75
N LEU A 26 -6.50 -1.96 12.74
CA LEU A 26 -5.06 -1.70 12.84
C LEU A 26 -4.35 -2.75 13.69
N ILE A 27 -3.23 -3.26 13.18
CA ILE A 27 -2.26 -4.05 13.92
C ILE A 27 -0.88 -3.41 13.77
N LEU A 28 -0.24 -3.08 14.88
CA LEU A 28 1.13 -2.57 14.93
C LEU A 28 2.07 -3.64 15.50
N SER A 29 3.09 -4.05 14.74
CA SER A 29 4.16 -4.87 15.31
C SER A 29 5.00 -4.06 16.31
N ASP A 30 5.76 -4.74 17.18
CA ASP A 30 6.65 -4.04 18.13
C ASP A 30 7.67 -3.16 17.39
N TRP A 31 8.21 -3.66 16.27
CA TRP A 31 9.11 -2.88 15.42
C TRP A 31 8.43 -1.77 14.63
N ALA A 32 7.15 -1.90 14.26
CA ALA A 32 6.40 -0.78 13.69
C ALA A 32 6.30 0.39 14.68
N ARG A 33 6.03 0.09 15.96
CA ARG A 33 6.01 1.11 17.01
C ARG A 33 7.36 1.80 17.19
N ALA A 34 8.46 1.04 17.12
CA ALA A 34 9.81 1.61 17.18
C ALA A 34 10.08 2.50 15.96
N THR A 35 9.73 2.05 14.76
CA THR A 35 9.95 2.80 13.51
C THR A 35 9.13 4.10 13.47
N ILE A 36 7.87 4.08 13.92
CA ILE A 36 7.04 5.29 14.06
C ILE A 36 7.76 6.34 14.92
N LYS A 37 8.27 5.93 16.09
CA LYS A 37 8.98 6.85 17.00
C LYS A 37 10.30 7.38 16.44
N ILE A 38 10.95 6.65 15.55
CA ILE A 38 12.23 7.03 14.94
C ILE A 38 12.02 7.97 13.74
N GLU A 39 10.97 7.73 12.97
CA GLU A 39 10.76 8.37 11.68
C GLU A 39 9.76 9.52 11.70
N THR A 40 8.93 9.63 12.75
CA THR A 40 7.84 10.61 12.81
C THR A 40 7.71 11.23 14.20
N ASP A 41 7.10 12.40 14.26
CA ASP A 41 6.73 13.06 15.52
C ASP A 41 5.36 12.60 16.05
N THR A 42 4.69 11.66 15.35
CA THR A 42 3.36 11.16 15.71
C THR A 42 3.45 10.15 16.86
N SER A 43 2.66 10.33 17.89
CA SER A 43 2.62 9.37 19.01
C SER A 43 1.94 8.05 18.57
N ILE A 44 2.25 6.96 19.27
CA ILE A 44 1.60 5.67 19.01
C ILE A 44 0.10 5.75 19.30
N GLU A 45 -0.29 6.53 20.27
CA GLU A 45 -1.66 6.79 20.68
C GLU A 45 -2.43 7.52 19.56
N ASP A 46 -1.82 8.53 18.93
CA ASP A 46 -2.42 9.25 17.81
C ASP A 46 -2.58 8.33 16.60
N VAL A 47 -1.57 7.53 16.26
CA VAL A 47 -1.69 6.54 15.17
C VAL A 47 -2.82 5.54 15.43
N ARG A 48 -2.99 5.10 16.67
CA ARG A 48 -4.09 4.20 17.06
C ARG A 48 -5.46 4.87 16.95
N ALA A 49 -5.53 6.15 17.26
CA ALA A 49 -6.77 6.93 17.17
C ALA A 49 -7.28 7.13 15.74
N LEU A 50 -6.40 6.99 14.73
CA LEU A 50 -6.79 7.04 13.30
C LEU A 50 -7.59 5.81 12.85
N ALA A 51 -7.51 4.70 13.58
CA ALA A 51 -8.17 3.45 13.19
C ALA A 51 -9.50 3.25 13.90
N SER A 52 -10.47 2.65 13.22
CA SER A 52 -11.76 2.27 13.81
C SER A 52 -11.60 1.22 14.91
N HIS A 53 -10.69 0.25 14.69
CA HIS A 53 -10.40 -0.83 15.65
C HIS A 53 -8.90 -1.07 15.74
N VAL A 54 -8.41 -1.34 16.94
CA VAL A 54 -6.99 -1.63 17.19
C VAL A 54 -6.84 -2.98 17.87
N HIS A 55 -5.99 -3.83 17.30
CA HIS A 55 -5.73 -5.17 17.82
C HIS A 55 -4.29 -5.32 18.34
N GLY A 56 -4.12 -6.12 19.38
CA GLY A 56 -2.81 -6.55 19.83
C GLY A 56 -2.14 -7.47 18.81
N VAL A 57 -0.85 -7.27 18.53
CA VAL A 57 -0.12 -8.11 17.56
C VAL A 57 -0.09 -9.60 17.93
N ARG A 58 -0.24 -9.93 19.23
CA ARG A 58 -0.25 -11.31 19.75
C ARG A 58 -1.66 -11.87 19.97
N ASP A 59 -2.70 -11.08 19.67
CA ASP A 59 -4.09 -11.48 19.89
C ASP A 59 -4.60 -12.33 18.74
N LEU A 60 -4.27 -13.61 18.74
CA LEU A 60 -4.75 -14.57 17.74
C LEU A 60 -6.22 -14.97 17.95
N ALA A 61 -6.90 -14.48 19.02
CA ALA A 61 -8.32 -14.66 19.22
C ALA A 61 -9.16 -13.54 18.60
N ALA A 62 -8.54 -12.46 18.11
CA ALA A 62 -9.24 -11.38 17.41
C ALA A 62 -10.05 -11.88 16.20
N GLY A 63 -11.20 -11.28 15.94
CA GLY A 63 -12.10 -11.69 14.84
C GLY A 63 -11.43 -11.81 13.49
N ILE A 64 -10.52 -10.87 13.16
CA ILE A 64 -9.76 -10.83 11.90
C ILE A 64 -8.78 -12.01 11.71
N SER A 65 -8.57 -12.84 12.74
CA SER A 65 -7.82 -14.10 12.65
C SER A 65 -8.62 -15.24 12.02
N SER A 66 -9.92 -15.05 11.83
CA SER A 66 -10.88 -16.04 11.32
C SER A 66 -11.35 -15.70 9.90
N GLY A 67 -11.44 -16.71 9.03
CA GLY A 67 -12.00 -16.55 7.69
C GLY A 67 -13.50 -16.19 7.67
N SER A 68 -14.25 -16.50 8.75
CA SER A 68 -15.66 -16.14 8.88
C SER A 68 -15.88 -14.65 9.15
N PHE A 69 -14.86 -13.95 9.69
CA PHE A 69 -14.90 -12.49 9.81
C PHE A 69 -14.65 -11.86 8.43
N ARG A 70 -15.59 -11.08 7.96
CA ARG A 70 -15.54 -10.51 6.60
C ARG A 70 -14.75 -9.21 6.60
N THR A 71 -13.78 -9.12 5.70
CA THR A 71 -13.05 -7.90 5.35
C THR A 71 -12.95 -7.82 3.84
N ASP A 72 -12.91 -6.62 3.26
CA ASP A 72 -12.77 -6.40 1.82
C ASP A 72 -11.34 -6.62 1.33
N GLY A 73 -10.37 -6.48 2.23
CA GLY A 73 -8.95 -6.71 1.96
C GLY A 73 -8.05 -6.40 3.15
N MET A 74 -6.75 -6.53 2.91
CA MET A 74 -5.72 -6.20 3.89
C MET A 74 -4.54 -5.54 3.20
N VAL A 75 -3.98 -4.51 3.85
CA VAL A 75 -2.73 -3.88 3.42
C VAL A 75 -1.68 -4.03 4.52
N VAL A 76 -0.49 -4.49 4.17
CA VAL A 76 0.68 -4.45 5.05
C VAL A 76 1.59 -3.33 4.59
N CYS A 77 1.49 -2.16 5.24
CA CYS A 77 2.21 -0.94 4.87
C CYS A 77 2.83 -0.27 6.12
N PRO A 78 4.17 -0.13 6.16
CA PRO A 78 5.13 -0.82 5.32
C PRO A 78 5.20 -2.33 5.65
N CYS A 79 5.73 -3.13 4.71
CA CYS A 79 5.94 -4.56 4.88
C CYS A 79 7.44 -4.89 4.96
N SER A 80 7.89 -5.40 6.10
CA SER A 80 9.27 -5.87 6.25
C SER A 80 9.50 -7.21 5.55
N MET A 81 10.73 -7.48 5.12
CA MET A 81 11.08 -8.76 4.50
C MET A 81 10.84 -9.95 5.42
N LYS A 82 11.00 -9.78 6.75
CA LYS A 82 10.63 -10.79 7.74
C LYS A 82 9.14 -11.15 7.63
N THR A 83 8.26 -10.15 7.61
CA THR A 83 6.80 -10.36 7.53
C THR A 83 6.41 -10.96 6.18
N LEU A 84 6.99 -10.46 5.09
CA LEU A 84 6.78 -10.99 3.74
C LEU A 84 7.17 -12.47 3.65
N SER A 85 8.33 -12.85 4.19
CA SER A 85 8.79 -14.23 4.25
C SER A 85 7.87 -15.12 5.09
N ALA A 86 7.39 -14.62 6.25
CA ALA A 86 6.47 -15.36 7.10
C ALA A 86 5.13 -15.62 6.40
N ILE A 87 4.56 -14.62 5.71
CA ILE A 87 3.33 -14.78 4.92
C ILE A 87 3.55 -15.82 3.79
N ARG A 88 4.71 -15.77 3.11
CA ARG A 88 5.06 -16.71 2.03
C ARG A 88 5.09 -18.15 2.51
N THR A 89 5.57 -18.39 3.71
CA THR A 89 5.72 -19.74 4.28
C THR A 89 4.52 -20.22 5.09
N GLY A 90 3.49 -19.35 5.28
CA GLY A 90 2.35 -19.65 6.15
C GLY A 90 2.72 -19.67 7.65
N TYR A 91 3.84 -19.04 8.03
CA TYR A 91 4.26 -18.97 9.43
C TYR A 91 3.51 -17.85 10.16
N SER A 92 2.44 -18.25 10.84
CA SER A 92 1.47 -17.34 11.46
C SER A 92 1.68 -17.24 12.99
N ASP A 93 2.83 -16.72 13.41
CA ASP A 93 3.21 -16.55 14.82
C ASP A 93 2.58 -15.29 15.48
N ASN A 94 1.95 -14.46 14.69
CA ASN A 94 1.33 -13.21 15.15
C ASN A 94 0.09 -12.84 14.31
N LEU A 95 -0.70 -11.90 14.80
CA LEU A 95 -1.96 -11.53 14.16
C LEU A 95 -1.79 -10.93 12.75
N ILE A 96 -0.67 -10.23 12.46
CA ILE A 96 -0.43 -9.67 11.12
C ILE A 96 -0.28 -10.80 10.09
N THR A 97 0.58 -11.77 10.36
CA THR A 97 0.82 -12.90 9.46
C THR A 97 -0.39 -13.81 9.37
N ARG A 98 -1.12 -14.01 10.48
CA ARG A 98 -2.35 -14.79 10.51
C ARG A 98 -3.46 -14.12 9.69
N ALA A 99 -3.70 -12.83 9.86
CA ALA A 99 -4.73 -12.11 9.09
C ALA A 99 -4.38 -12.09 7.58
N ALA A 100 -3.10 -11.96 7.22
CA ALA A 100 -2.65 -12.02 5.84
C ALA A 100 -2.89 -13.42 5.21
N GLU A 101 -2.57 -14.50 5.95
CA GLU A 101 -2.86 -15.88 5.53
C GLU A 101 -4.37 -16.08 5.33
N VAL A 102 -5.19 -15.61 6.28
CA VAL A 102 -6.65 -15.67 6.18
C VAL A 102 -7.13 -14.92 4.94
N THR A 103 -6.63 -13.72 4.70
CA THR A 103 -6.96 -12.91 3.54
C THR A 103 -6.68 -13.66 2.23
N LEU A 104 -5.51 -14.30 2.12
CA LEU A 104 -5.13 -15.10 0.94
C LEU A 104 -6.02 -16.33 0.75
N LYS A 105 -6.23 -17.14 1.81
CA LYS A 105 -7.01 -18.37 1.70
C LYS A 105 -8.49 -18.12 1.37
N GLU A 106 -9.03 -16.97 1.82
CA GLU A 106 -10.40 -16.53 1.51
C GLU A 106 -10.49 -15.80 0.16
N ARG A 107 -9.39 -15.75 -0.62
CA ARG A 107 -9.33 -15.07 -1.93
C ARG A 107 -9.68 -13.58 -1.88
N ARG A 108 -9.39 -12.92 -0.76
CA ARG A 108 -9.56 -11.48 -0.58
C ARG A 108 -8.31 -10.75 -1.02
N LYS A 109 -8.40 -9.44 -1.25
CA LYS A 109 -7.28 -8.61 -1.67
C LYS A 109 -6.24 -8.49 -0.56
N LEU A 110 -5.00 -8.90 -0.83
CA LEU A 110 -3.87 -8.66 0.03
C LEU A 110 -2.86 -7.79 -0.71
N VAL A 111 -2.60 -6.60 -0.18
CA VAL A 111 -1.58 -5.68 -0.72
C VAL A 111 -0.41 -5.64 0.23
N LEU A 112 0.78 -5.97 -0.26
CA LEU A 112 2.02 -5.89 0.49
C LEU A 112 2.84 -4.74 -0.07
N VAL A 113 3.24 -3.80 0.80
CA VAL A 113 4.06 -2.63 0.46
C VAL A 113 5.49 -2.88 0.99
N PRO A 114 6.27 -3.76 0.31
CA PRO A 114 7.61 -4.11 0.77
C PRO A 114 8.56 -2.93 0.58
N ARG A 115 9.37 -2.67 1.63
CA ARG A 115 10.42 -1.66 1.53
C ARG A 115 11.76 -2.28 1.91
N GLU A 116 12.58 -2.48 0.89
CA GLU A 116 13.95 -3.01 0.99
C GLU A 116 14.75 -2.62 -0.24
N ALA A 117 16.02 -2.29 -0.06
CA ALA A 117 16.97 -2.05 -1.14
C ALA A 117 18.41 -2.27 -0.64
N PRO A 118 19.28 -2.99 -1.40
CA PRO A 118 18.96 -3.79 -2.58
C PRO A 118 18.13 -5.04 -2.22
N LEU A 119 17.49 -5.66 -3.21
CA LEU A 119 16.77 -6.91 -3.03
C LEU A 119 17.70 -8.11 -3.23
N SER A 120 17.64 -9.08 -2.32
CA SER A 120 18.31 -10.37 -2.48
C SER A 120 17.46 -11.33 -3.32
N GLU A 121 18.08 -12.40 -3.82
CA GLU A 121 17.36 -13.49 -4.51
C GLU A 121 16.20 -14.04 -3.67
N ILE A 122 16.43 -14.26 -2.37
CA ILE A 122 15.39 -14.72 -1.44
C ILE A 122 14.20 -13.76 -1.39
N HIS A 123 14.45 -12.46 -1.37
CA HIS A 123 13.38 -11.46 -1.38
C HIS A 123 12.57 -11.53 -2.67
N LEU A 124 13.25 -11.64 -3.82
CA LEU A 124 12.61 -11.72 -5.13
C LEU A 124 11.79 -13.00 -5.30
N GLU A 125 12.31 -14.15 -4.87
CA GLU A 125 11.58 -15.43 -4.89
C GLU A 125 10.33 -15.39 -4.00
N ASN A 126 10.44 -14.83 -2.79
CA ASN A 126 9.30 -14.69 -1.89
C ASN A 126 8.22 -13.80 -2.48
N MET A 127 8.59 -12.66 -3.09
CA MET A 127 7.65 -11.76 -3.76
C MET A 127 7.00 -12.44 -4.96
N LEU A 128 7.77 -13.13 -5.80
CA LEU A 128 7.26 -13.86 -6.95
C LEU A 128 6.24 -14.92 -6.54
N TYR A 129 6.54 -15.70 -5.49
CA TYR A 129 5.59 -16.71 -4.99
C TYR A 129 4.30 -16.05 -4.52
N LEU A 130 4.38 -14.98 -3.71
CA LEU A 130 3.22 -14.28 -3.18
C LEU A 130 2.37 -13.65 -4.29
N ALA A 131 3.00 -13.09 -5.32
CA ALA A 131 2.30 -12.58 -6.50
C ALA A 131 1.53 -13.70 -7.23
N ARG A 132 2.14 -14.89 -7.40
CA ARG A 132 1.48 -16.06 -8.03
C ARG A 132 0.27 -16.57 -7.26
N VAL A 133 0.28 -16.47 -5.94
CA VAL A 133 -0.87 -16.87 -5.10
C VAL A 133 -1.91 -15.75 -4.89
N GLY A 134 -1.72 -14.61 -5.55
CA GLY A 134 -2.71 -13.53 -5.65
C GLY A 134 -2.49 -12.32 -4.74
N ALA A 135 -1.35 -12.22 -4.04
CA ALA A 135 -1.01 -10.98 -3.34
C ALA A 135 -0.52 -9.92 -4.33
N VAL A 136 -0.89 -8.68 -4.10
CA VAL A 136 -0.33 -7.53 -4.81
C VAL A 136 0.98 -7.13 -4.13
N ILE A 137 2.09 -7.23 -4.86
CA ILE A 137 3.40 -6.74 -4.41
C ILE A 137 3.54 -5.31 -4.92
N PHE A 138 3.50 -4.36 -4.00
CA PHE A 138 3.49 -2.92 -4.30
C PHE A 138 4.68 -2.21 -3.63
N PRO A 139 5.90 -2.27 -4.21
CA PRO A 139 7.01 -1.46 -3.70
C PRO A 139 6.69 0.03 -3.79
N PRO A 140 6.98 0.83 -2.74
CA PRO A 140 6.66 2.27 -2.72
C PRO A 140 7.71 3.04 -3.55
N THR A 141 7.53 3.03 -4.87
CA THR A 141 8.41 3.71 -5.82
C THR A 141 7.90 5.09 -6.22
N VAL A 142 8.81 6.02 -6.46
CA VAL A 142 8.47 7.40 -6.84
C VAL A 142 7.96 7.45 -8.29
N ALA A 143 6.80 8.07 -8.48
CA ALA A 143 6.24 8.33 -9.80
C ALA A 143 6.65 9.74 -10.27
N TYR A 144 7.81 9.87 -10.89
CA TYR A 144 8.36 11.18 -11.30
C TYR A 144 7.48 11.95 -12.29
N TYR A 145 6.62 11.26 -13.07
CA TYR A 145 5.69 11.92 -13.98
C TYR A 145 4.65 12.79 -13.26
N SER A 146 4.40 12.54 -11.95
CA SER A 146 3.52 13.38 -11.14
C SER A 146 4.17 14.72 -10.76
N ARG A 147 5.48 14.88 -11.00
CA ARG A 147 6.30 16.06 -10.63
C ARG A 147 6.12 16.42 -9.15
N PRO A 148 6.39 15.51 -8.20
CA PRO A 148 6.21 15.80 -6.78
C PRO A 148 7.17 16.92 -6.35
N ALA A 149 6.66 17.88 -5.58
CA ALA A 149 7.43 18.99 -5.04
C ALA A 149 7.91 18.73 -3.61
N SER A 150 7.32 17.74 -2.92
CA SER A 150 7.61 17.41 -1.54
C SER A 150 7.62 15.88 -1.31
N VAL A 151 8.06 15.45 -0.13
CA VAL A 151 7.96 14.05 0.30
C VAL A 151 6.51 13.66 0.54
N GLU A 152 5.69 14.60 0.98
CA GLU A 152 4.25 14.43 1.18
C GLU A 152 3.55 14.11 -0.14
N ASP A 153 3.89 14.80 -1.24
CA ASP A 153 3.33 14.51 -2.58
C ASP A 153 3.68 13.09 -3.03
N VAL A 154 4.92 12.63 -2.76
CA VAL A 154 5.33 11.24 -3.03
C VAL A 154 4.52 10.27 -2.20
N THR A 155 4.35 10.58 -0.91
CA THR A 155 3.59 9.77 0.04
C THR A 155 2.14 9.63 -0.40
N ASP A 156 1.48 10.73 -0.74
CA ASP A 156 0.10 10.76 -1.20
C ASP A 156 -0.08 9.98 -2.51
N GLN A 157 0.84 10.14 -3.46
CA GLN A 157 0.81 9.38 -4.71
C GLN A 157 0.94 7.87 -4.46
N VAL A 158 1.86 7.44 -3.59
CA VAL A 158 2.03 6.02 -3.23
C VAL A 158 0.80 5.49 -2.51
N VAL A 159 0.30 6.22 -1.51
CA VAL A 159 -0.88 5.82 -0.71
C VAL A 159 -2.11 5.71 -1.58
N GLY A 160 -2.38 6.71 -2.42
CA GLY A 160 -3.50 6.65 -3.35
C GLY A 160 -3.41 5.44 -4.29
N ARG A 161 -2.21 5.15 -4.85
CA ARG A 161 -2.02 3.96 -5.68
C ARG A 161 -2.20 2.64 -4.93
N VAL A 162 -1.91 2.61 -3.62
CA VAL A 162 -2.23 1.46 -2.75
C VAL A 162 -3.75 1.33 -2.56
N ILE A 163 -4.45 2.44 -2.35
CA ILE A 163 -5.93 2.47 -2.23
C ILE A 163 -6.59 2.01 -3.53
N ASP A 164 -6.06 2.38 -4.70
CA ASP A 164 -6.51 1.86 -6.01
C ASP A 164 -6.50 0.32 -6.04
N GLN A 165 -5.49 -0.34 -5.43
CA GLN A 165 -5.43 -1.81 -5.41
C GLN A 165 -6.58 -2.43 -4.61
N LEU A 166 -7.14 -1.70 -3.65
CA LEU A 166 -8.33 -2.13 -2.92
C LEU A 166 -9.62 -1.93 -3.73
N GLY A 167 -9.57 -1.12 -4.80
CA GLY A 167 -10.73 -0.77 -5.62
C GLY A 167 -11.61 0.30 -4.98
N ILE A 168 -11.02 1.15 -4.14
CA ILE A 168 -11.68 2.27 -3.48
C ILE A 168 -11.42 3.52 -4.32
N GLU A 169 -12.48 4.26 -4.66
CA GLU A 169 -12.36 5.55 -5.36
C GLU A 169 -11.83 6.63 -4.42
N HIS A 170 -10.89 7.44 -4.90
CA HIS A 170 -10.28 8.54 -4.14
C HIS A 170 -9.64 9.59 -5.08
N PRO A 171 -9.45 10.85 -4.62
CA PRO A 171 -8.88 11.93 -5.43
C PRO A 171 -7.34 12.08 -5.30
N MET A 172 -6.64 11.24 -4.54
CA MET A 172 -5.25 11.47 -4.11
C MET A 172 -4.20 11.30 -5.21
N THR A 173 -4.49 10.60 -6.30
CA THR A 173 -3.48 10.26 -7.32
C THR A 173 -3.62 11.10 -8.58
N SER A 174 -2.50 11.67 -9.06
CA SER A 174 -2.40 12.14 -10.43
C SER A 174 -2.33 10.93 -11.37
N ARG A 175 -3.32 10.80 -12.26
CA ARG A 175 -3.35 9.71 -13.24
C ARG A 175 -2.55 10.08 -14.49
N TRP A 176 -1.93 9.10 -15.11
CA TRP A 176 -1.21 9.32 -16.36
C TRP A 176 -2.17 9.82 -17.45
N LYS A 177 -1.81 10.92 -18.12
CA LYS A 177 -2.61 11.56 -19.19
C LYS A 177 -3.96 12.16 -18.76
N GLU A 178 -4.27 12.29 -17.49
CA GLU A 178 -5.39 13.15 -17.08
C GLU A 178 -5.06 14.62 -17.38
N PRO A 179 -6.02 15.40 -17.90
CA PRO A 179 -5.82 16.84 -18.11
C PRO A 179 -5.46 17.50 -16.78
N ARG A 180 -4.28 18.09 -16.70
CA ARG A 180 -3.93 18.95 -15.57
C ARG A 180 -4.61 20.30 -15.74
N PRO A 181 -5.01 20.99 -14.65
CA PRO A 181 -5.33 22.41 -14.77
C PRO A 181 -4.12 23.08 -15.41
N ALA A 182 -4.36 23.85 -16.47
CA ALA A 182 -3.33 24.49 -17.26
C ALA A 182 -2.47 25.38 -16.33
N VAL A 183 -1.24 24.97 -16.08
CA VAL A 183 -0.18 25.93 -15.79
C VAL A 183 0.15 26.53 -17.15
N GLU A 184 0.00 27.83 -17.29
CA GLU A 184 0.38 28.58 -18.49
C GLU A 184 1.89 28.41 -18.71
N ASP A 185 2.26 27.41 -19.50
CA ASP A 185 3.62 27.24 -19.98
C ASP A 185 3.59 27.21 -21.51
N SER A 186 3.94 28.33 -22.10
CA SER A 186 3.74 28.64 -23.51
C SER A 186 4.77 28.00 -24.45
N ASP A 187 5.70 27.17 -23.97
CA ASP A 187 6.86 26.71 -24.80
C ASP A 187 7.03 25.19 -24.97
N ASP A 188 6.19 24.32 -24.42
CA ASP A 188 6.53 22.89 -24.33
C ASP A 188 5.67 21.94 -25.19
N GLN A 189 4.88 22.45 -26.16
CA GLN A 189 4.13 21.57 -27.10
C GLN A 189 5.03 20.89 -28.16
N ARG A 190 6.28 21.30 -28.30
CA ARG A 190 7.19 20.79 -29.34
C ARG A 190 7.97 19.53 -28.96
N LEU A 191 8.03 19.16 -27.69
CA LEU A 191 8.85 18.03 -27.21
C LEU A 191 8.10 16.69 -27.10
N LEU A 192 6.79 16.66 -27.33
CA LEU A 192 6.00 15.41 -27.31
C LEU A 192 5.77 14.80 -28.71
N GLU A 193 6.22 15.45 -29.76
CA GLU A 193 6.34 14.86 -31.10
C GLU A 193 7.67 14.12 -31.21
N VAL A 194 7.80 13.01 -30.49
CA VAL A 194 8.84 12.02 -30.80
C VAL A 194 8.38 11.32 -32.07
N ASP A 195 9.11 11.52 -33.15
CA ASP A 195 8.87 10.94 -34.46
C ASP A 195 8.45 9.46 -34.36
N GLY A 196 7.25 9.16 -34.80
CA GLY A 196 6.80 7.79 -35.08
C GLY A 196 5.84 7.14 -34.07
N TRP A 197 5.41 7.78 -32.98
CA TRP A 197 4.43 7.19 -32.07
C TRP A 197 2.99 7.69 -32.38
N THR A 198 2.33 7.03 -33.33
CA THR A 198 0.89 7.23 -33.55
C THR A 198 0.11 6.45 -32.50
N ALA A 199 -0.67 7.14 -31.68
CA ALA A 199 -1.60 6.50 -30.74
C ALA A 199 -2.56 5.59 -31.52
N GLN A 200 -2.56 4.29 -31.21
CA GLN A 200 -3.56 3.36 -31.73
C GLN A 200 -4.93 3.73 -31.16
N PRO A 201 -6.00 3.71 -31.98
CA PRO A 201 -7.35 3.99 -31.48
C PRO A 201 -7.79 2.94 -30.45
N GLU A 202 -8.45 3.41 -29.38
CA GLU A 202 -8.99 2.54 -28.34
C GLU A 202 -9.88 1.43 -28.91
N PRO A 203 -9.79 0.18 -28.40
CA PRO A 203 -10.74 -0.86 -28.76
C PRO A 203 -12.13 -0.49 -28.25
N ARG A 204 -13.13 -0.51 -29.13
CA ARG A 204 -14.54 -0.27 -28.78
C ARG A 204 -14.96 -1.24 -27.69
N ARG A 205 -15.48 -0.70 -26.58
CA ARG A 205 -16.17 -1.51 -25.57
C ARG A 205 -17.37 -2.16 -26.23
N VAL A 206 -17.34 -3.49 -26.33
CA VAL A 206 -18.51 -4.29 -26.70
C VAL A 206 -19.34 -4.41 -25.43
N GLY A 207 -20.63 -4.03 -25.53
CA GLY A 207 -21.61 -4.05 -24.46
C GLY A 207 -22.01 -5.46 -24.01
#